data_bceb1ba6b3206040a2bed02da4b0ef78
#
_entry.id   bceb1ba6b3206040a2bed02da4b0ef78
#
_cell.length_a   1.000
_cell.length_b   1.000
_cell.length_c   1.000
_cell.angle_alpha   90.00
_cell.angle_beta   90.00
_cell.angle_gamma   90.00
#
_symmetry.space_group_name_H-M   'P 1'
#
loop_
_entity.id
_entity.type
_entity.pdbx_description
1 polymer ?
#
loop_
_entity_poly.entity_id
_entity_poly.type
_entity_poly.pdbx_seq_one_letter_code
_entity_poly.pdbx_strand_id
1 'polypeptide(L)'
;MRIAMTSGVDGILVESDESDEMSELIDEAVDRGSPVVTLYGDNTHSARCSFVGVGSYNLGREYGRQVLKLAAAEDTEDPLKVAVLMNAHALNSAQNIVCSGIQDALEQEKLQESEIQMSLIIVDDTNTFSVEESIRDIFMDQTLPDIIICLNELSTTCVYQAVVDYNCVGEIAILGYYDTDTILKAIERNVITATISIDTEQMGAFCVDALQEYYNYGYTSQYFTADVTVIDQSNVEEYLGKQEEAE
;
A
#
# COMPACT_ATOMS: atom_id res chain seq x y z
N MET A 1 -19.61 3.62 12.25
CA MET A 1 -19.40 3.75 13.70
C MET A 1 -20.68 4.06 14.49
N ARG A 2 -21.49 5.08 14.21
CA ARG A 2 -22.68 5.48 15.01
C ARG A 2 -23.69 4.37 15.23
N ILE A 3 -23.94 3.51 14.22
CA ILE A 3 -24.82 2.34 14.36
C ILE A 3 -24.22 1.32 15.34
N ALA A 4 -22.92 1.03 15.24
CA ALA A 4 -22.25 0.10 16.13
C ALA A 4 -22.34 0.57 17.60
N MET A 5 -22.05 1.85 17.87
CA MET A 5 -22.17 2.45 19.21
C MET A 5 -23.58 2.33 19.79
N THR A 6 -24.62 2.53 18.96
CA THR A 6 -26.02 2.42 19.44
C THR A 6 -26.48 0.98 19.60
N SER A 7 -25.83 0.03 18.95
CA SER A 7 -26.14 -1.41 19.07
C SER A 7 -25.49 -2.09 20.27
N GLY A 8 -24.65 -1.38 21.03
CA GLY A 8 -23.98 -1.91 22.21
C GLY A 8 -23.02 -3.05 21.89
N VAL A 9 -22.21 -2.88 20.84
CA VAL A 9 -21.16 -3.85 20.46
C VAL A 9 -20.02 -3.82 21.47
N ASP A 10 -19.37 -4.95 21.66
CA ASP A 10 -18.27 -5.09 22.61
C ASP A 10 -16.99 -4.40 22.13
N GLY A 11 -16.78 -4.24 20.84
CA GLY A 11 -15.64 -3.54 20.26
C GLY A 11 -15.89 -3.14 18.81
N ILE A 12 -15.11 -2.23 18.28
CA ILE A 12 -15.24 -1.70 16.93
C ILE A 12 -13.92 -1.85 16.20
N LEU A 13 -13.97 -2.50 15.03
CA LEU A 13 -12.90 -2.51 14.05
C LEU A 13 -13.28 -1.53 12.95
N VAL A 14 -12.41 -0.58 12.62
CA VAL A 14 -12.74 0.44 11.64
C VAL A 14 -11.51 0.81 10.80
N GLU A 15 -11.69 0.85 9.48
CA GLU A 15 -10.76 1.55 8.62
C GLU A 15 -10.82 3.05 8.93
N SER A 16 -9.69 3.66 9.15
CA SER A 16 -9.59 5.04 9.63
C SER A 16 -8.72 5.89 8.72
N ASP A 17 -8.94 7.20 8.81
CA ASP A 17 -8.07 8.23 8.28
C ASP A 17 -7.63 9.18 9.41
N GLU A 18 -6.76 10.14 9.11
CA GLU A 18 -6.27 11.13 10.08
C GLU A 18 -7.21 12.33 10.25
N SER A 19 -8.48 12.25 9.83
CA SER A 19 -9.43 13.35 9.95
C SER A 19 -9.89 13.59 11.39
N ASP A 20 -10.16 14.87 11.70
CA ASP A 20 -10.72 15.25 13.01
C ASP A 20 -12.09 14.61 13.25
N GLU A 21 -12.91 14.46 12.17
CA GLU A 21 -14.23 13.83 12.26
C GLU A 21 -14.12 12.35 12.70
N MET A 22 -13.14 11.62 12.16
CA MET A 22 -12.90 10.24 12.55
C MET A 22 -12.37 10.17 13.99
N SER A 23 -11.47 11.09 14.38
CA SER A 23 -11.00 11.19 15.76
C SER A 23 -12.15 11.35 16.75
N GLU A 24 -13.06 12.30 16.50
CA GLU A 24 -14.23 12.55 17.34
C GLU A 24 -15.15 11.32 17.45
N LEU A 25 -15.36 10.60 16.34
CA LEU A 25 -16.17 9.37 16.33
C LEU A 25 -15.52 8.23 17.11
N ILE A 26 -14.21 8.09 17.04
CA ILE A 26 -13.46 7.08 17.80
C ILE A 26 -13.53 7.41 19.28
N ASP A 27 -13.27 8.67 19.65
CA ASP A 27 -13.31 9.14 21.03
C ASP A 27 -14.70 8.96 21.66
N GLU A 28 -15.77 9.30 20.91
CA GLU A 28 -17.16 9.05 21.34
C GLU A 28 -17.44 7.57 21.60
N ALA A 29 -16.92 6.66 20.75
CA ALA A 29 -17.10 5.23 20.94
C ALA A 29 -16.37 4.71 22.19
N VAL A 30 -15.15 5.16 22.42
CA VAL A 30 -14.34 4.79 23.59
C VAL A 30 -14.97 5.33 24.87
N ASP A 31 -15.45 6.58 24.88
CA ASP A 31 -16.15 7.20 26.04
C ASP A 31 -17.44 6.45 26.39
N ARG A 32 -18.08 5.80 25.42
CA ARG A 32 -19.25 4.92 25.64
C ARG A 32 -18.90 3.51 26.09
N GLY A 33 -17.60 3.19 26.18
CA GLY A 33 -17.10 1.91 26.66
C GLY A 33 -16.86 0.86 25.58
N SER A 34 -16.92 1.23 24.28
CA SER A 34 -16.58 0.36 23.17
C SER A 34 -15.16 0.63 22.72
N PRO A 35 -14.17 -0.26 22.98
CA PRO A 35 -12.81 -0.10 22.50
C PRO A 35 -12.79 -0.11 20.96
N VAL A 36 -11.90 0.69 20.38
CA VAL A 36 -11.76 0.84 18.93
C VAL A 36 -10.36 0.42 18.50
N VAL A 37 -10.29 -0.47 17.52
CA VAL A 37 -9.08 -0.81 16.78
C VAL A 37 -9.19 -0.22 15.39
N THR A 38 -8.21 0.60 14.99
CA THR A 38 -8.09 1.09 13.61
C THR A 38 -7.31 0.10 12.77
N LEU A 39 -7.66 -0.01 11.48
CA LEU A 39 -6.97 -0.91 10.55
C LEU A 39 -6.74 -0.21 9.19
N TYR A 40 -5.74 -0.66 8.45
CA TYR A 40 -5.21 -0.06 7.20
C TYR A 40 -4.71 1.37 7.37
N GLY A 41 -5.58 2.31 7.70
CA GLY A 41 -5.27 3.67 8.04
C GLY A 41 -5.32 3.87 9.55
N ASP A 42 -4.46 4.73 10.08
CA ASP A 42 -4.39 5.05 11.49
C ASP A 42 -4.97 6.43 11.79
N ASN A 43 -5.37 6.63 13.05
CA ASN A 43 -5.71 7.93 13.59
C ASN A 43 -5.03 8.09 14.94
N THR A 44 -3.80 8.59 14.92
CA THR A 44 -2.92 8.71 16.10
C THR A 44 -3.41 9.75 17.09
N HIS A 45 -4.33 10.64 16.69
CA HIS A 45 -4.88 11.69 17.53
C HIS A 45 -6.12 11.25 18.33
N SER A 46 -6.64 10.04 18.05
CA SER A 46 -7.82 9.48 18.69
C SER A 46 -7.48 8.60 19.89
N ALA A 47 -8.51 8.30 20.70
CA ALA A 47 -8.44 7.39 21.83
C ALA A 47 -8.51 5.90 21.44
N ARG A 48 -8.19 5.53 20.19
CA ARG A 48 -8.13 4.13 19.77
C ARG A 48 -7.24 3.30 20.69
N CYS A 49 -7.59 2.05 20.95
CA CYS A 49 -6.78 1.16 21.79
C CYS A 49 -5.60 0.53 21.02
N SER A 50 -5.74 0.32 19.72
CA SER A 50 -4.69 -0.24 18.87
C SER A 50 -4.87 0.15 17.41
N PHE A 51 -3.78 0.08 16.64
CA PHE A 51 -3.75 0.10 15.18
C PHE A 51 -3.21 -1.23 14.65
N VAL A 52 -3.86 -1.76 13.63
CA VAL A 52 -3.44 -2.96 12.90
C VAL A 52 -3.22 -2.61 11.45
N GLY A 53 -2.01 -2.79 10.95
CA GLY A 53 -1.68 -2.42 9.57
C GLY A 53 -0.31 -2.89 9.13
N VAL A 54 0.21 -2.26 8.08
CA VAL A 54 1.55 -2.53 7.56
C VAL A 54 2.52 -1.46 8.06
N GLY A 55 3.73 -1.86 8.37
CA GLY A 55 4.80 -0.91 8.71
C GLY A 55 5.24 -0.12 7.48
N SER A 56 4.75 1.12 7.33
CA SER A 56 4.99 1.97 6.14
C SER A 56 6.47 2.10 5.76
N TYR A 57 7.36 2.23 6.75
CA TYR A 57 8.80 2.28 6.50
C TYR A 57 9.34 0.98 5.91
N ASN A 58 8.95 -0.17 6.46
CA ASN A 58 9.38 -1.48 5.97
C ASN A 58 8.80 -1.78 4.59
N LEU A 59 7.55 -1.38 4.34
CA LEU A 59 6.93 -1.42 3.01
C LEU A 59 7.77 -0.63 1.99
N GLY A 60 8.16 0.59 2.35
CA GLY A 60 9.04 1.43 1.52
C GLY A 60 10.39 0.76 1.23
N ARG A 61 11.02 0.19 2.26
CA ARG A 61 12.27 -0.55 2.08
C ARG A 61 12.12 -1.74 1.15
N GLU A 62 10.96 -2.41 1.17
CA GLU A 62 10.72 -3.52 0.25
C GLU A 62 10.58 -3.04 -1.20
N TYR A 63 9.85 -1.94 -1.46
CA TYR A 63 9.86 -1.32 -2.79
C TYR A 63 11.27 -0.93 -3.24
N GLY A 64 12.05 -0.31 -2.35
CA GLY A 64 13.45 0.04 -2.64
C GLY A 64 14.30 -1.19 -3.04
N ARG A 65 14.14 -2.33 -2.35
CA ARG A 65 14.82 -3.58 -2.73
C ARG A 65 14.40 -4.10 -4.11
N GLN A 66 13.11 -3.98 -4.45
CA GLN A 66 12.62 -4.38 -5.77
C GLN A 66 13.20 -3.46 -6.86
N VAL A 67 13.27 -2.15 -6.63
CA VAL A 67 13.96 -1.21 -7.54
C VAL A 67 15.42 -1.61 -7.74
N LEU A 68 16.16 -1.90 -6.66
CA LEU A 68 17.55 -2.35 -6.73
C LEU A 68 17.72 -3.66 -7.51
N LYS A 69 16.80 -4.62 -7.32
CA LYS A 69 16.78 -5.88 -8.07
C LYS A 69 16.61 -5.64 -9.57
N LEU A 70 15.75 -4.69 -9.96
CA LEU A 70 15.55 -4.31 -11.35
C LEU A 70 16.76 -3.55 -11.91
N ALA A 71 17.29 -2.58 -11.18
CA ALA A 71 18.48 -1.82 -11.56
C ALA A 71 19.71 -2.72 -11.79
N ALA A 72 19.88 -3.76 -10.98
CA ALA A 72 20.98 -4.73 -11.13
C ALA A 72 20.82 -5.65 -12.36
N ALA A 73 19.63 -5.74 -12.93
CA ALA A 73 19.36 -6.54 -14.13
C ALA A 73 19.52 -5.73 -15.42
N GLU A 74 19.55 -4.40 -15.32
CA GLU A 74 19.72 -3.48 -16.45
C GLU A 74 21.20 -3.10 -16.63
N ASP A 75 21.71 -3.21 -17.85
CA ASP A 75 23.08 -2.80 -18.23
C ASP A 75 23.03 -1.49 -19.03
N THR A 76 22.53 -0.41 -18.37
CA THR A 76 22.40 0.91 -18.99
C THR A 76 23.33 1.93 -18.32
N GLU A 77 23.90 2.86 -19.13
CA GLU A 77 24.67 4.01 -18.60
C GLU A 77 23.75 5.17 -18.18
N ASP A 78 22.47 5.14 -18.59
CA ASP A 78 21.49 6.18 -18.28
C ASP A 78 20.86 5.93 -16.89
N PRO A 79 20.57 6.99 -16.12
CA PRO A 79 19.91 6.88 -14.82
C PRO A 79 18.50 6.26 -14.94
N LEU A 80 18.21 5.28 -14.09
CA LEU A 80 16.90 4.65 -14.00
C LEU A 80 15.88 5.62 -13.41
N LYS A 81 14.81 5.90 -14.13
CA LYS A 81 13.74 6.82 -13.71
C LYS A 81 12.65 6.07 -12.98
N VAL A 82 12.50 6.37 -11.69
CA VAL A 82 11.50 5.75 -10.83
C VAL A 82 10.43 6.77 -10.47
N ALA A 83 9.18 6.50 -10.82
CA ALA A 83 8.04 7.29 -10.42
C ALA A 83 7.29 6.62 -9.27
N VAL A 84 7.06 7.34 -8.17
CA VAL A 84 6.22 6.87 -7.06
C VAL A 84 4.89 7.62 -7.12
N LEU A 85 3.80 6.89 -7.27
CA LEU A 85 2.45 7.46 -7.32
C LEU A 85 1.92 7.68 -5.91
N MET A 86 1.65 8.93 -5.57
CA MET A 86 1.11 9.35 -4.28
C MET A 86 -0.30 9.90 -4.43
N ASN A 87 -1.20 9.51 -3.57
CA ASN A 87 -2.58 9.99 -3.58
C ASN A 87 -2.68 11.41 -3.01
N ALA A 88 -3.35 12.31 -3.71
CA ALA A 88 -3.50 13.70 -3.31
C ALA A 88 -4.21 13.86 -1.95
N HIS A 89 -5.25 13.06 -1.70
CA HIS A 89 -6.02 13.09 -0.45
C HIS A 89 -5.39 12.29 0.69
N ALA A 90 -4.47 11.38 0.37
CA ALA A 90 -3.70 10.60 1.33
C ALA A 90 -2.26 11.14 1.49
N LEU A 91 -2.02 12.45 1.28
CA LEU A 91 -0.76 13.13 1.62
C LEU A 91 -0.55 13.13 3.15
N ASN A 92 -0.81 11.98 3.76
CA ASN A 92 -0.62 11.73 5.17
C ASN A 92 0.82 11.28 5.45
N SER A 93 1.13 11.18 6.71
CA SER A 93 2.44 10.74 7.19
C SER A 93 2.85 9.37 6.64
N ALA A 94 1.90 8.46 6.39
CA ALA A 94 2.18 7.09 5.98
C ALA A 94 2.88 7.00 4.60
N GLN A 95 2.37 7.70 3.58
CA GLN A 95 3.01 7.67 2.24
C GLN A 95 4.39 8.34 2.25
N ASN A 96 4.58 9.40 3.02
CA ASN A 96 5.89 10.03 3.19
C ASN A 96 6.89 9.07 3.89
N ILE A 97 6.42 8.27 4.85
CA ILE A 97 7.24 7.25 5.52
C ILE A 97 7.61 6.12 4.53
N VAL A 98 6.69 5.71 3.64
CA VAL A 98 7.01 4.77 2.55
C VAL A 98 8.12 5.33 1.66
N CYS A 99 8.00 6.58 1.20
CA CYS A 99 9.03 7.23 0.39
C CYS A 99 10.39 7.29 1.11
N SER A 100 10.40 7.60 2.41
CA SER A 100 11.64 7.56 3.21
C SER A 100 12.24 6.16 3.26
N GLY A 101 11.41 5.13 3.41
CA GLY A 101 11.88 3.73 3.38
C GLY A 101 12.48 3.34 2.03
N ILE A 102 11.90 3.80 0.91
CA ILE A 102 12.45 3.60 -0.43
C ILE A 102 13.83 4.25 -0.52
N GLN A 103 13.93 5.55 -0.18
CA GLN A 103 15.20 6.30 -0.23
C GLN A 103 16.28 5.63 0.60
N ASP A 104 16.00 5.27 1.84
CA ASP A 104 16.96 4.61 2.73
C ASP A 104 17.45 3.26 2.17
N ALA A 105 16.58 2.50 1.50
CA ALA A 105 16.99 1.25 0.86
C ALA A 105 17.94 1.49 -0.31
N LEU A 106 17.66 2.51 -1.14
CA LEU A 106 18.51 2.89 -2.27
C LEU A 106 19.89 3.41 -1.80
N GLU A 107 19.93 4.23 -0.75
CA GLU A 107 21.17 4.78 -0.20
C GLU A 107 22.08 3.72 0.43
N GLN A 108 21.51 2.68 1.07
CA GLN A 108 22.29 1.63 1.74
C GLN A 108 23.15 0.80 0.79
N GLU A 109 22.73 0.58 -0.44
CA GLU A 109 23.48 -0.17 -1.46
C GLU A 109 24.56 0.67 -2.16
N LYS A 110 24.78 1.93 -1.72
CA LYS A 110 25.77 2.86 -2.27
C LYS A 110 25.67 3.09 -3.79
N LEU A 111 24.49 2.93 -4.36
CA LEU A 111 24.24 3.42 -5.70
C LEU A 111 24.39 4.94 -5.67
N GLN A 112 25.13 5.48 -6.63
CA GLN A 112 25.30 6.92 -6.71
C GLN A 112 23.94 7.55 -7.06
N GLU A 113 23.61 8.73 -6.52
CA GLU A 113 22.39 9.50 -6.87
C GLU A 113 22.25 9.71 -8.39
N SER A 114 23.34 9.52 -9.16
CA SER A 114 23.38 9.56 -10.61
C SER A 114 22.81 8.30 -11.29
N GLU A 115 22.56 7.21 -10.57
CA GLU A 115 22.14 5.94 -11.16
C GLU A 115 20.62 5.74 -11.05
N ILE A 116 19.94 6.36 -10.06
CA ILE A 116 18.48 6.31 -9.89
C ILE A 116 17.93 7.72 -9.68
N GLN A 117 16.97 8.10 -10.53
CA GLN A 117 16.23 9.35 -10.41
C GLN A 117 14.80 9.05 -9.95
N MET A 118 14.52 9.27 -8.65
CA MET A 118 13.20 9.11 -8.10
C MET A 118 12.39 10.41 -8.21
N SER A 119 11.17 10.30 -8.71
CA SER A 119 10.17 11.38 -8.79
C SER A 119 8.88 10.99 -8.09
N LEU A 120 8.22 11.97 -7.48
CA LEU A 120 6.91 11.78 -6.84
C LEU A 120 5.85 12.36 -7.76
N ILE A 121 4.85 11.57 -8.13
CA ILE A 121 3.72 11.99 -8.96
C ILE A 121 2.46 11.96 -8.11
N ILE A 122 1.81 13.11 -8.01
CA ILE A 122 0.56 13.24 -7.25
C ILE A 122 -0.60 12.81 -8.15
N VAL A 123 -1.36 11.82 -7.70
CA VAL A 123 -2.55 11.29 -8.36
C VAL A 123 -3.79 11.85 -7.67
N ASP A 124 -4.69 12.44 -8.43
CA ASP A 124 -6.01 12.85 -7.92
C ASP A 124 -6.87 11.61 -7.66
N ASP A 125 -7.00 11.23 -6.40
CA ASP A 125 -7.72 10.05 -5.94
C ASP A 125 -9.17 10.35 -5.48
N THR A 126 -9.75 11.46 -5.95
CA THR A 126 -11.13 11.84 -5.67
C THR A 126 -12.14 10.77 -6.12
N ASN A 127 -11.89 10.14 -7.24
CA ASN A 127 -12.67 9.05 -7.81
C ASN A 127 -11.84 8.29 -8.86
N THR A 128 -12.32 7.11 -9.29
CA THR A 128 -11.63 6.26 -10.26
C THR A 128 -11.28 7.00 -11.57
N PHE A 129 -12.17 7.84 -12.09
CA PHE A 129 -11.93 8.57 -13.33
C PHE A 129 -10.79 9.60 -13.18
N SER A 130 -10.71 10.28 -12.03
CA SER A 130 -9.60 11.20 -11.73
C SER A 130 -8.26 10.49 -11.65
N VAL A 131 -8.24 9.27 -11.06
CA VAL A 131 -7.04 8.42 -11.02
C VAL A 131 -6.61 8.03 -12.43
N GLU A 132 -7.54 7.53 -13.26
CA GLU A 132 -7.27 7.17 -14.66
C GLU A 132 -6.74 8.37 -15.47
N GLU A 133 -7.31 9.57 -15.27
CA GLU A 133 -6.87 10.78 -15.94
C GLU A 133 -5.46 11.20 -15.52
N SER A 134 -5.17 11.19 -14.21
CA SER A 134 -3.83 11.49 -13.67
C SER A 134 -2.77 10.52 -14.18
N ILE A 135 -3.10 9.23 -14.27
CA ILE A 135 -2.18 8.21 -14.77
C ILE A 135 -1.98 8.36 -16.28
N ARG A 136 -3.06 8.61 -17.05
CA ARG A 136 -2.95 8.85 -18.49
C ARG A 136 -2.00 10.01 -18.82
N ASP A 137 -2.00 11.08 -18.01
CA ASP A 137 -1.14 12.23 -18.22
C ASP A 137 0.36 11.85 -18.15
N ILE A 138 0.73 10.83 -17.35
CA ILE A 138 2.10 10.29 -17.29
C ILE A 138 2.52 9.75 -18.66
N PHE A 139 1.61 9.03 -19.35
CA PHE A 139 1.86 8.41 -20.66
C PHE A 139 1.79 9.39 -21.84
N MET A 140 1.30 10.61 -21.59
CA MET A 140 1.32 11.69 -22.58
C MET A 140 2.61 12.52 -22.52
N ASP A 141 3.45 12.34 -21.52
CA ASP A 141 4.73 13.03 -21.40
C ASP A 141 5.75 12.46 -22.41
N GLN A 142 6.76 13.27 -22.74
CA GLN A 142 7.82 12.88 -23.69
C GLN A 142 8.83 11.90 -23.08
N THR A 143 8.88 11.82 -21.75
CA THR A 143 9.81 10.94 -21.02
C THR A 143 9.04 10.07 -20.05
N LEU A 144 8.88 8.81 -20.39
CA LEU A 144 8.27 7.82 -19.51
C LEU A 144 9.25 7.39 -18.39
N PRO A 145 8.73 7.05 -17.21
CA PRO A 145 9.53 6.37 -16.19
C PRO A 145 9.85 4.94 -16.61
N ASP A 146 10.98 4.42 -16.14
CA ASP A 146 11.36 3.02 -16.35
C ASP A 146 10.67 2.11 -15.32
N ILE A 147 10.41 2.65 -14.11
CA ILE A 147 9.70 1.96 -13.03
C ILE A 147 8.58 2.85 -12.49
N ILE A 148 7.38 2.30 -12.33
CA ILE A 148 6.27 2.95 -11.63
C ILE A 148 5.95 2.15 -10.34
N ILE A 149 6.02 2.84 -9.20
CA ILE A 149 5.62 2.29 -7.90
C ILE A 149 4.21 2.79 -7.57
N CYS A 150 3.28 1.85 -7.38
CA CYS A 150 1.90 2.12 -7.00
C CYS A 150 1.71 1.77 -5.51
N LEU A 151 1.16 2.69 -4.73
CA LEU A 151 0.97 2.53 -3.28
C LEU A 151 -0.44 2.11 -2.89
N ASN A 152 -1.30 1.77 -3.86
CA ASN A 152 -2.63 1.22 -3.66
C ASN A 152 -3.08 0.38 -4.86
N GLU A 153 -4.15 -0.41 -4.65
CA GLU A 153 -4.72 -1.31 -5.65
C GLU A 153 -5.23 -0.57 -6.90
N LEU A 154 -5.98 0.53 -6.69
CA LEU A 154 -6.59 1.27 -7.78
C LEU A 154 -5.54 1.84 -8.73
N SER A 155 -4.51 2.51 -8.20
CA SER A 155 -3.39 3.01 -9.00
C SER A 155 -2.66 1.87 -9.71
N THR A 156 -2.47 0.71 -9.06
CA THR A 156 -1.85 -0.48 -9.69
C THR A 156 -2.64 -0.95 -10.91
N THR A 157 -3.96 -1.06 -10.76
CA THR A 157 -4.85 -1.51 -11.85
C THR A 157 -4.91 -0.48 -12.98
N CYS A 158 -4.98 0.82 -12.67
CA CYS A 158 -5.01 1.87 -13.68
C CYS A 158 -3.68 1.98 -14.45
N VAL A 159 -2.52 1.84 -13.77
CA VAL A 159 -1.20 1.80 -14.44
C VAL A 159 -1.09 0.57 -15.34
N TYR A 160 -1.51 -0.61 -14.85
CA TYR A 160 -1.57 -1.82 -15.66
C TYR A 160 -2.36 -1.59 -16.95
N GLN A 161 -3.57 -1.01 -16.84
CA GLN A 161 -4.39 -0.73 -18.01
C GLN A 161 -3.73 0.28 -18.95
N ALA A 162 -3.14 1.35 -18.42
CA ALA A 162 -2.46 2.36 -19.22
C ALA A 162 -1.26 1.79 -19.97
N VAL A 163 -0.42 0.96 -19.34
CA VAL A 163 0.71 0.29 -19.99
C VAL A 163 0.25 -0.56 -21.15
N VAL A 164 -0.90 -1.25 -21.05
CA VAL A 164 -1.49 -2.04 -22.15
C VAL A 164 -2.02 -1.11 -23.24
N ASP A 165 -2.79 -0.08 -22.90
CA ASP A 165 -3.45 0.81 -23.85
C ASP A 165 -2.46 1.65 -24.66
N TYR A 166 -1.35 2.06 -24.06
CA TYR A 166 -0.26 2.81 -24.70
C TYR A 166 0.83 1.92 -25.33
N ASN A 167 0.64 0.57 -25.28
CA ASN A 167 1.57 -0.42 -25.85
C ASN A 167 3.00 -0.33 -25.27
N CYS A 168 3.11 -0.06 -23.97
CA CYS A 168 4.37 0.03 -23.22
C CYS A 168 4.68 -1.23 -22.39
N VAL A 169 4.04 -2.37 -22.73
CA VAL A 169 4.27 -3.65 -22.05
C VAL A 169 5.71 -4.09 -22.25
N GLY A 170 6.43 -4.31 -21.15
CA GLY A 170 7.84 -4.67 -21.15
C GLY A 170 8.82 -3.49 -21.26
N GLU A 171 8.32 -2.26 -21.48
CA GLU A 171 9.13 -1.03 -21.45
C GLU A 171 9.12 -0.37 -20.06
N ILE A 172 8.05 -0.56 -19.28
CA ILE A 172 7.87 0.01 -17.96
C ILE A 172 7.67 -1.13 -16.97
N ALA A 173 8.50 -1.18 -15.93
CA ALA A 173 8.31 -2.09 -14.81
C ALA A 173 7.26 -1.52 -13.82
N ILE A 174 6.25 -2.32 -13.48
CA ILE A 174 5.22 -1.94 -12.51
C ILE A 174 5.49 -2.67 -11.19
N LEU A 175 5.68 -1.90 -10.12
CA LEU A 175 5.71 -2.40 -8.75
C LEU A 175 4.37 -2.02 -8.09
N GLY A 176 3.48 -2.99 -8.00
CA GLY A 176 2.11 -2.83 -7.55
C GLY A 176 1.92 -3.00 -6.05
N TYR A 177 0.67 -2.88 -5.63
CA TYR A 177 0.23 -3.09 -4.26
C TYR A 177 -1.05 -3.91 -4.25
N TYR A 178 -1.16 -4.85 -3.30
CA TYR A 178 -2.23 -5.81 -3.17
C TYR A 178 -2.15 -6.98 -4.17
N ASP A 179 -3.06 -7.96 -4.03
CA ASP A 179 -3.03 -9.23 -4.76
C ASP A 179 -4.41 -9.65 -5.29
N THR A 180 -5.16 -8.67 -5.81
CA THR A 180 -6.42 -8.99 -6.49
C THR A 180 -6.19 -9.90 -7.70
N ASP A 181 -7.22 -10.65 -8.07
CA ASP A 181 -7.21 -11.55 -9.23
C ASP A 181 -6.71 -10.86 -10.51
N THR A 182 -7.09 -9.60 -10.71
CA THR A 182 -6.61 -8.78 -11.84
C THR A 182 -5.11 -8.56 -11.79
N ILE A 183 -4.56 -8.22 -10.62
CA ILE A 183 -3.12 -7.96 -10.44
C ILE A 183 -2.33 -9.26 -10.60
N LEU A 184 -2.77 -10.36 -9.99
CA LEU A 184 -2.10 -11.65 -10.11
C LEU A 184 -2.07 -12.16 -11.56
N LYS A 185 -3.18 -12.06 -12.29
CA LYS A 185 -3.23 -12.40 -13.72
C LYS A 185 -2.34 -11.49 -14.59
N ALA A 186 -2.18 -10.23 -14.20
CA ALA A 186 -1.29 -9.32 -14.90
C ALA A 186 0.20 -9.64 -14.62
N ILE A 187 0.54 -10.15 -13.43
CA ILE A 187 1.87 -10.67 -13.12
C ILE A 187 2.12 -11.95 -13.92
N GLU A 188 1.20 -12.91 -13.93
CA GLU A 188 1.29 -14.14 -14.73
C GLU A 188 1.59 -13.86 -16.20
N ARG A 189 1.03 -12.77 -16.75
CA ARG A 189 1.23 -12.33 -18.13
C ARG A 189 2.47 -11.45 -18.34
N ASN A 190 3.30 -11.24 -17.33
CA ASN A 190 4.47 -10.35 -17.37
C ASN A 190 4.14 -8.89 -17.73
N VAL A 191 2.96 -8.38 -17.39
CA VAL A 191 2.62 -6.96 -17.54
C VAL A 191 2.93 -6.18 -16.27
N ILE A 192 2.57 -6.73 -15.08
CA ILE A 192 3.03 -6.24 -13.78
C ILE A 192 4.27 -7.05 -13.40
N THR A 193 5.33 -6.36 -13.02
CA THR A 193 6.63 -6.97 -12.67
C THR A 193 6.56 -7.68 -11.34
N ALA A 194 6.02 -7.00 -10.32
CA ALA A 194 5.78 -7.54 -8.99
C ALA A 194 4.73 -6.72 -8.26
N THR A 195 4.11 -7.30 -7.25
CA THR A 195 3.24 -6.58 -6.31
C THR A 195 3.64 -6.90 -4.88
N ILE A 196 3.30 -6.02 -3.93
CA ILE A 196 3.42 -6.29 -2.51
C ILE A 196 2.02 -6.61 -1.97
N SER A 197 1.84 -7.85 -1.55
CA SER A 197 0.62 -8.34 -0.88
C SER A 197 0.78 -8.22 0.64
N ILE A 198 -0.34 -7.98 1.32
CA ILE A 198 -0.45 -7.94 2.78
C ILE A 198 -1.09 -9.24 3.26
N ASP A 199 -0.59 -9.78 4.36
CA ASP A 199 -1.26 -10.89 5.05
C ASP A 199 -2.53 -10.38 5.76
N THR A 200 -3.64 -10.40 5.02
CA THR A 200 -4.95 -9.94 5.53
C THR A 200 -5.56 -10.88 6.55
N GLU A 201 -5.22 -12.16 6.52
CA GLU A 201 -5.63 -13.14 7.52
C GLU A 201 -4.95 -12.83 8.87
N GLN A 202 -3.65 -12.57 8.84
CA GLN A 202 -2.88 -12.13 10.01
C GLN A 202 -3.42 -10.79 10.55
N MET A 203 -3.76 -9.83 9.68
CA MET A 203 -4.39 -8.57 10.11
C MET A 203 -5.72 -8.82 10.84
N GLY A 204 -6.56 -9.69 10.30
CA GLY A 204 -7.83 -10.06 10.93
C GLY A 204 -7.61 -10.69 12.32
N ALA A 205 -6.64 -11.61 12.44
CA ALA A 205 -6.27 -12.22 13.72
C ALA A 205 -5.78 -11.16 14.73
N PHE A 206 -4.89 -10.25 14.32
CA PHE A 206 -4.38 -9.19 15.19
C PHE A 206 -5.47 -8.22 15.66
N CYS A 207 -6.48 -7.94 14.86
CA CYS A 207 -7.62 -7.13 15.28
C CYS A 207 -8.39 -7.79 16.44
N VAL A 208 -8.59 -9.11 16.36
CA VAL A 208 -9.26 -9.89 17.42
C VAL A 208 -8.37 -9.95 18.67
N ASP A 209 -7.07 -10.24 18.49
CA ASP A 209 -6.12 -10.30 19.59
C ASP A 209 -6.04 -8.97 20.35
N ALA A 210 -6.00 -7.85 19.64
CA ALA A 210 -5.97 -6.52 20.24
C ALA A 210 -7.19 -6.25 21.13
N LEU A 211 -8.40 -6.58 20.67
CA LEU A 211 -9.63 -6.45 21.46
C LEU A 211 -9.61 -7.42 22.65
N GLN A 212 -9.20 -8.68 22.44
CA GLN A 212 -9.15 -9.69 23.50
C GLN A 212 -8.17 -9.31 24.60
N GLU A 213 -6.98 -8.81 24.25
CA GLU A 213 -6.00 -8.29 25.22
C GLU A 213 -6.59 -7.12 26.01
N TYR A 214 -7.22 -6.16 25.31
CA TYR A 214 -7.83 -5.01 25.95
C TYR A 214 -8.90 -5.42 26.98
N TYR A 215 -9.76 -6.40 26.66
CA TYR A 215 -10.75 -6.90 27.59
C TYR A 215 -10.15 -7.64 28.78
N ASN A 216 -9.09 -8.41 28.55
CA ASN A 216 -8.49 -9.23 29.61
C ASN A 216 -7.63 -8.38 30.57
N TYR A 217 -6.96 -7.36 30.06
CA TYR A 217 -5.91 -6.64 30.80
C TYR A 217 -6.18 -5.14 30.96
N GLY A 218 -7.15 -4.58 30.23
CA GLY A 218 -7.42 -3.12 30.20
C GLY A 218 -6.46 -2.33 29.29
N TYR A 219 -5.56 -3.00 28.59
CA TYR A 219 -4.63 -2.42 27.61
C TYR A 219 -4.23 -3.48 26.58
N THR A 220 -3.70 -3.02 25.45
CA THR A 220 -3.11 -3.85 24.39
C THR A 220 -1.90 -3.14 23.77
N SER A 221 -1.20 -3.79 22.86
CA SER A 221 -0.16 -3.14 22.06
C SER A 221 -0.77 -1.99 21.24
N GLN A 222 -0.07 -0.86 21.17
CA GLN A 222 -0.53 0.26 20.36
C GLN A 222 -0.50 -0.03 18.86
N TYR A 223 0.35 -0.99 18.42
CA TYR A 223 0.57 -1.33 17.03
C TYR A 223 0.73 -2.84 16.87
N PHE A 224 0.01 -3.40 15.88
CA PHE A 224 0.25 -4.73 15.34
C PHE A 224 0.58 -4.57 13.86
N THR A 225 1.69 -5.13 13.44
CA THR A 225 2.18 -5.01 12.06
C THR A 225 2.07 -6.35 11.36
N ALA A 226 1.23 -6.40 10.32
CA ALA A 226 1.10 -7.57 9.47
C ALA A 226 2.29 -7.69 8.52
N ASP A 227 2.60 -8.93 8.17
CA ASP A 227 3.65 -9.26 7.22
C ASP A 227 3.24 -8.88 5.79
N VAL A 228 4.24 -8.62 4.97
CA VAL A 228 4.08 -8.38 3.55
C VAL A 228 4.86 -9.40 2.75
N THR A 229 4.35 -9.77 1.59
CA THR A 229 5.00 -10.69 0.67
C THR A 229 5.10 -10.07 -0.70
N VAL A 230 6.26 -10.22 -1.35
CA VAL A 230 6.42 -9.86 -2.76
C VAL A 230 5.93 -11.02 -3.61
N ILE A 231 4.99 -10.72 -4.51
CA ILE A 231 4.51 -11.67 -5.51
C ILE A 231 5.04 -11.21 -6.85
N ASP A 232 5.81 -12.07 -7.49
CA ASP A 232 6.36 -11.89 -8.84
C ASP A 232 6.12 -13.16 -9.68
N GLN A 233 6.64 -13.17 -10.90
CA GLN A 233 6.49 -14.31 -11.82
C GLN A 233 6.96 -15.66 -11.24
N SER A 234 7.86 -15.65 -10.24
CA SER A 234 8.42 -16.89 -9.69
C SER A 234 7.48 -17.60 -8.72
N ASN A 235 6.49 -16.88 -8.15
CA ASN A 235 5.60 -17.41 -7.11
C ASN A 235 4.10 -17.12 -7.33
N VAL A 236 3.72 -16.37 -8.36
CA VAL A 236 2.32 -15.96 -8.61
C VAL A 236 1.35 -17.13 -8.74
N GLU A 237 1.79 -18.28 -9.28
CA GLU A 237 0.95 -19.48 -9.43
C GLU A 237 0.41 -19.99 -8.07
N GLU A 238 1.20 -19.84 -6.99
CA GLU A 238 0.79 -20.26 -5.64
C GLU A 238 -0.38 -19.40 -5.11
N TYR A 239 -0.47 -18.14 -5.55
CA TYR A 239 -1.50 -17.21 -5.11
C TYR A 239 -2.78 -17.33 -5.96
N LEU A 240 -2.64 -17.55 -7.27
CA LEU A 240 -3.78 -17.83 -8.15
C LEU A 240 -4.53 -19.10 -7.72
N GLY A 241 -3.82 -20.15 -7.33
CA GLY A 241 -4.44 -21.40 -6.85
C GLY A 241 -5.22 -21.25 -5.54
N LYS A 242 -4.79 -20.35 -4.64
CA LYS A 242 -5.51 -20.10 -3.38
C LYS A 242 -6.84 -19.36 -3.58
N GLN A 243 -6.93 -18.50 -4.59
CA GLN A 243 -8.18 -17.77 -4.87
C GLN A 243 -9.24 -18.68 -5.48
N GLU A 244 -8.87 -19.65 -6.32
CA GLU A 244 -9.79 -20.64 -6.88
C GLU A 244 -10.37 -21.59 -5.82
N GLU A 245 -9.67 -21.82 -4.70
CA GLU A 245 -10.16 -22.65 -3.58
C GLU A 245 -11.09 -21.88 -2.63
N ALA A 246 -11.09 -20.55 -2.70
CA ALA A 246 -11.89 -19.69 -1.83
C ALA A 246 -13.26 -19.28 -2.43
N GLU A 247 -13.50 -19.50 -3.74
CA GLU A 247 -14.78 -19.32 -4.44
C GLU A 247 -15.64 -20.60 -4.38
#